data_1af89cf90f490ff59e088a71d7b55eb9
#
_entry.id   1af89cf90f490ff59e088a71d7b55eb9
#
_cell.length_a   1.000
_cell.length_b   1.000
_cell.length_c   1.000
_cell.angle_alpha   90.00
_cell.angle_beta   90.00
_cell.angle_gamma   90.00
#
_symmetry.space_group_name_H-M   'P 1'
#
loop_
_entity.id
_entity.type
_entity.pdbx_description
1 polymer ?
#
loop_
_entity_poly.entity_id
_entity_poly.type
_entity_poly.pdbx_seq_one_letter_code
_entity_poly.pdbx_strand_id
1 'polypeptide(L)'
;MYVDQSTVRSKSGKSYTRHLLRESYRENGKVKHRTIANLSKCKPEEIEAIRLALKYKADLTQLGGAGKDVQLEQGLSIGAVWTVHQVARELGIAKALGNDRQGKLALWQVIARVIDQGSRLSAVRLAGSHAACDILGLDTFHEEHLYANLDWLCQQQADIERRLFLARSKKQARPKLFLYDVTSSYLEGTHNELSAFGYNRDGKRGKRQIVIGLLCDEQGVALSVEVFQGNTSDPKTFLPQVRKVAGRFGASEVTFVGDRGMIKGPQIEQLGKGVHYITAITKPQIEKLLASGTMQMELFDEDLAEIQTDDGIRYVLRRNPVRADELAASRRDKKHSVQKLLDLQNVYLAEHPRSQVEVALRKVCAKIDKLKLAGWLTASASGRTMVLVEDAAALAEVSKLDGCYVLKTDLTPRQAPKKTVHDRYKDLALVEWAFRTSKTVQLEVRPIHVRLASRTRGHVLVVMLAYRIVAELARRWQALDVTVQEGLDQLATLCATNVTIQDQFRCQKIPKPRPDLQQLLDAAGVRLPEALPCKAVKVTTKRKLPSRRKTR
;
A
#
# COMPACT_ATOMS: atom_id res chain seq x y z
N MET A 1 -19.11 -24.07 -50.14
CA MET A 1 -19.98 -25.23 -49.91
C MET A 1 -21.44 -24.80 -49.84
N TYR A 2 -22.37 -25.62 -50.29
CA TYR A 2 -23.83 -25.40 -50.26
C TYR A 2 -24.56 -26.75 -50.22
N VAL A 3 -25.82 -26.75 -49.76
CA VAL A 3 -26.69 -27.92 -49.80
C VAL A 3 -27.50 -27.89 -51.08
N ASP A 4 -27.22 -28.85 -51.96
CA ASP A 4 -27.94 -29.07 -53.22
C ASP A 4 -29.12 -30.00 -52.98
N GLN A 5 -30.29 -29.65 -53.54
CA GLN A 5 -31.51 -30.42 -53.40
C GLN A 5 -32.01 -30.82 -54.79
N SER A 6 -32.18 -32.09 -55.02
CA SER A 6 -32.69 -32.61 -56.28
C SER A 6 -33.75 -33.69 -56.03
N THR A 7 -34.74 -33.75 -56.91
CA THR A 7 -35.78 -34.82 -56.88
C THR A 7 -35.34 -35.91 -57.84
N VAL A 8 -35.24 -37.13 -57.32
CA VAL A 8 -34.86 -38.32 -58.12
C VAL A 8 -36.06 -39.28 -58.16
N ARG A 9 -36.41 -39.76 -59.34
CA ARG A 9 -37.43 -40.82 -59.53
C ARG A 9 -36.73 -42.18 -59.55
N SER A 10 -37.20 -43.09 -58.74
CA SER A 10 -36.69 -44.45 -58.77
C SER A 10 -37.26 -45.20 -59.98
N LYS A 11 -36.66 -46.35 -60.33
CA LYS A 11 -37.16 -47.24 -61.39
C LYS A 11 -38.55 -47.75 -61.08
N SER A 12 -38.99 -47.72 -59.81
CA SER A 12 -40.35 -48.12 -59.36
C SER A 12 -41.36 -46.97 -59.39
N GLY A 13 -41.06 -45.79 -59.97
CA GLY A 13 -41.94 -44.64 -60.08
C GLY A 13 -42.05 -43.75 -58.84
N LYS A 14 -41.46 -44.11 -57.70
CA LYS A 14 -41.47 -43.31 -56.47
C LYS A 14 -40.46 -42.18 -56.58
N SER A 15 -40.88 -40.94 -56.26
CA SER A 15 -40.04 -39.79 -56.16
C SER A 15 -39.51 -39.64 -54.73
N TYR A 16 -38.23 -39.34 -54.59
CA TYR A 16 -37.63 -38.97 -53.31
C TYR A 16 -36.70 -37.80 -53.47
N THR A 17 -36.62 -36.98 -52.47
CA THR A 17 -35.75 -35.80 -52.44
C THR A 17 -34.37 -36.21 -51.96
N ARG A 18 -33.36 -35.83 -52.73
CA ARG A 18 -31.96 -36.05 -52.42
C ARG A 18 -31.30 -34.75 -51.98
N HIS A 19 -30.60 -34.76 -50.83
CA HIS A 19 -29.86 -33.63 -50.31
C HIS A 19 -28.38 -33.96 -50.32
N LEU A 20 -27.55 -33.10 -50.99
CA LEU A 20 -26.10 -33.30 -51.07
C LEU A 20 -25.40 -32.06 -50.59
N LEU A 21 -24.37 -32.22 -49.74
CA LEU A 21 -23.42 -31.17 -49.45
C LEU A 21 -22.40 -31.11 -50.58
N ARG A 22 -22.33 -29.97 -51.29
CA ARG A 22 -21.46 -29.78 -52.47
C ARG A 22 -20.56 -28.59 -52.29
N GLU A 23 -19.40 -28.64 -52.96
CA GLU A 23 -18.45 -27.52 -53.05
C GLU A 23 -18.20 -27.18 -54.51
N SER A 24 -18.28 -25.87 -54.83
CA SER A 24 -17.88 -25.38 -56.14
C SER A 24 -16.41 -24.99 -56.11
N TYR A 25 -15.65 -25.39 -57.12
CA TYR A 25 -14.25 -24.97 -57.30
C TYR A 25 -14.00 -24.67 -58.81
N ARG A 26 -12.97 -23.93 -59.09
CA ARG A 26 -12.55 -23.60 -60.49
C ARG A 26 -11.40 -24.48 -60.92
N GLU A 27 -11.51 -25.08 -62.07
CA GLU A 27 -10.45 -25.84 -62.72
C GLU A 27 -10.45 -25.50 -64.22
N ASN A 28 -9.31 -25.08 -64.73
CA ASN A 28 -9.14 -24.65 -66.13
C ASN A 28 -10.17 -23.59 -66.57
N GLY A 29 -10.47 -22.61 -65.72
CA GLY A 29 -11.45 -21.53 -66.02
C GLY A 29 -12.91 -21.94 -65.91
N LYS A 30 -13.24 -23.23 -65.74
CA LYS A 30 -14.61 -23.74 -65.63
C LYS A 30 -14.97 -24.04 -64.19
N VAL A 31 -16.21 -23.72 -63.78
CA VAL A 31 -16.75 -24.07 -62.46
C VAL A 31 -17.10 -25.53 -62.42
N LYS A 32 -16.50 -26.30 -61.52
CA LYS A 32 -16.81 -27.68 -61.24
C LYS A 32 -17.41 -27.82 -59.83
N HIS A 33 -18.18 -28.90 -59.61
CA HIS A 33 -18.81 -29.19 -58.32
C HIS A 33 -18.39 -30.57 -57.86
N ARG A 34 -17.97 -30.70 -56.61
CA ARG A 34 -17.72 -31.98 -55.95
C ARG A 34 -18.71 -32.21 -54.82
N THR A 35 -19.15 -33.44 -54.64
CA THR A 35 -20.01 -33.86 -53.53
C THR A 35 -19.10 -34.18 -52.35
N ILE A 36 -19.35 -33.53 -51.21
CA ILE A 36 -18.61 -33.74 -49.96
C ILE A 36 -19.33 -34.82 -49.10
N ALA A 37 -20.69 -34.71 -48.97
CA ALA A 37 -21.48 -35.63 -48.20
C ALA A 37 -22.88 -35.78 -48.76
N ASN A 38 -23.52 -36.94 -48.45
CA ASN A 38 -24.91 -37.19 -48.78
C ASN A 38 -25.77 -37.04 -47.52
N LEU A 39 -26.58 -35.98 -47.46
CA LEU A 39 -27.43 -35.62 -46.32
C LEU A 39 -28.87 -36.18 -46.41
N SER A 40 -29.16 -37.01 -47.42
CA SER A 40 -30.54 -37.49 -47.70
C SER A 40 -31.11 -38.37 -46.57
N LYS A 41 -30.29 -38.86 -45.67
CA LYS A 41 -30.70 -39.62 -44.47
C LYS A 41 -30.86 -38.77 -43.22
N CYS A 42 -30.43 -37.49 -43.26
CA CYS A 42 -30.57 -36.56 -42.14
C CYS A 42 -32.03 -36.11 -42.01
N LYS A 43 -32.42 -35.74 -40.80
CA LYS A 43 -33.73 -35.15 -40.56
C LYS A 43 -33.83 -33.76 -41.20
N PRO A 44 -35.02 -33.27 -41.56
CA PRO A 44 -35.19 -31.96 -42.16
C PRO A 44 -34.58 -30.84 -41.33
N GLU A 45 -34.66 -30.89 -39.98
CA GLU A 45 -34.12 -29.92 -39.04
C GLU A 45 -32.57 -29.90 -39.08
N GLU A 46 -31.93 -31.06 -39.25
CA GLU A 46 -30.49 -31.20 -39.36
C GLU A 46 -29.96 -30.59 -40.67
N ILE A 47 -30.72 -30.82 -41.78
CA ILE A 47 -30.39 -30.24 -43.10
C ILE A 47 -30.53 -28.73 -43.06
N GLU A 48 -31.55 -28.20 -42.40
CA GLU A 48 -31.74 -26.76 -42.24
C GLU A 48 -30.68 -26.13 -41.37
N ALA A 49 -30.25 -26.76 -40.28
CA ALA A 49 -29.13 -26.32 -39.44
C ALA A 49 -27.83 -26.24 -40.25
N ILE A 50 -27.54 -27.20 -41.13
CA ILE A 50 -26.38 -27.18 -42.03
C ILE A 50 -26.49 -26.04 -43.03
N ARG A 51 -27.66 -25.77 -43.61
CA ARG A 51 -27.87 -24.63 -44.54
C ARG A 51 -27.61 -23.30 -43.83
N LEU A 52 -28.13 -23.10 -42.65
CA LEU A 52 -27.93 -21.93 -41.82
C LEU A 52 -26.44 -21.74 -41.49
N ALA A 53 -25.73 -22.76 -41.06
CA ALA A 53 -24.31 -22.73 -40.75
C ALA A 53 -23.47 -22.35 -42.00
N LEU A 54 -23.82 -22.87 -43.17
CA LEU A 54 -23.12 -22.52 -44.43
C LEU A 54 -23.43 -21.11 -44.92
N LYS A 55 -24.63 -20.59 -44.69
CA LYS A 55 -25.02 -19.22 -45.02
C LYS A 55 -24.24 -18.18 -44.23
N TYR A 56 -24.05 -18.45 -42.94
CA TYR A 56 -23.39 -17.50 -42.00
C TYR A 56 -21.97 -17.91 -41.63
N LYS A 57 -21.29 -18.77 -42.41
CA LYS A 57 -19.95 -19.29 -42.14
C LYS A 57 -18.86 -18.22 -41.94
N ALA A 58 -19.05 -17.03 -42.53
CA ALA A 58 -18.10 -15.92 -42.45
C ALA A 58 -18.28 -15.10 -41.16
N ASP A 59 -19.52 -15.05 -40.65
CA ASP A 59 -19.84 -14.31 -39.45
C ASP A 59 -21.04 -14.99 -38.75
N LEU A 60 -20.72 -15.83 -37.79
CA LEU A 60 -21.72 -16.60 -37.01
C LEU A 60 -22.58 -15.69 -36.12
N THR A 61 -22.19 -14.43 -35.90
CA THR A 61 -23.02 -13.45 -35.16
C THR A 61 -24.29 -13.09 -35.92
N GLN A 62 -24.30 -13.26 -37.25
CA GLN A 62 -25.46 -13.05 -38.13
C GLN A 62 -26.46 -14.24 -38.11
N LEU A 63 -26.20 -15.32 -37.36
CA LEU A 63 -27.19 -16.34 -37.04
C LEU A 63 -28.30 -15.78 -36.12
N GLY A 64 -28.70 -14.55 -36.35
CA GLY A 64 -29.66 -13.77 -35.54
C GLY A 64 -31.07 -14.39 -35.41
N GLY A 65 -31.34 -15.52 -36.02
CA GLY A 65 -32.51 -16.35 -35.72
C GLY A 65 -32.30 -17.30 -34.52
N ALA A 66 -31.06 -17.79 -34.32
CA ALA A 66 -30.68 -18.59 -33.15
C ALA A 66 -30.31 -17.71 -31.93
N GLY A 67 -30.00 -16.44 -32.14
CA GLY A 67 -29.60 -15.49 -31.08
C GLY A 67 -30.78 -14.90 -30.30
N LYS A 68 -32.04 -15.14 -30.68
CA LYS A 68 -33.17 -14.69 -29.87
C LYS A 68 -33.30 -15.46 -28.55
N ASP A 69 -32.70 -16.64 -28.47
CA ASP A 69 -32.81 -17.52 -27.32
C ASP A 69 -31.65 -17.40 -26.33
N VAL A 70 -30.57 -16.68 -26.68
CA VAL A 70 -29.39 -16.47 -25.79
C VAL A 70 -29.19 -14.98 -25.57
N GLN A 71 -29.40 -14.52 -24.36
CA GLN A 71 -29.11 -13.15 -23.93
C GLN A 71 -27.84 -13.15 -23.11
N LEU A 72 -26.92 -12.23 -23.44
CA LEU A 72 -25.68 -12.00 -22.73
C LEU A 72 -25.73 -10.63 -22.07
N GLU A 73 -25.60 -10.60 -20.77
CA GLU A 73 -25.54 -9.36 -19.98
C GLU A 73 -24.21 -9.27 -19.23
N GLN A 74 -23.68 -8.09 -19.13
CA GLN A 74 -22.52 -7.84 -18.30
C GLN A 74 -22.89 -8.04 -16.83
N GLY A 75 -22.21 -8.95 -16.16
CA GLY A 75 -22.34 -9.18 -14.73
C GLY A 75 -21.40 -8.28 -13.92
N LEU A 76 -21.22 -8.62 -12.66
CA LEU A 76 -20.36 -7.89 -11.73
C LEU A 76 -18.87 -8.09 -12.06
N SER A 77 -18.05 -7.05 -11.75
CA SER A 77 -16.60 -7.16 -11.82
C SER A 77 -16.08 -8.21 -10.83
N ILE A 78 -15.19 -9.08 -11.28
CA ILE A 78 -14.66 -10.19 -10.47
C ILE A 78 -13.14 -10.15 -10.34
N GLY A 79 -12.41 -9.71 -11.36
CA GLY A 79 -10.97 -9.94 -11.47
C GLY A 79 -10.18 -9.37 -10.29
N ALA A 80 -10.37 -8.08 -9.98
CA ALA A 80 -9.68 -7.45 -8.86
C ALA A 80 -10.08 -8.04 -7.50
N VAL A 81 -11.40 -8.21 -7.25
CA VAL A 81 -11.89 -8.76 -5.96
C VAL A 81 -11.41 -10.18 -5.75
N TRP A 82 -11.47 -11.01 -6.80
CA TRP A 82 -11.01 -12.39 -6.71
C TRP A 82 -9.51 -12.48 -6.44
N THR A 83 -8.71 -11.71 -7.16
CA THR A 83 -7.25 -11.68 -6.99
C THR A 83 -6.87 -11.26 -5.57
N VAL A 84 -7.40 -10.15 -5.09
CA VAL A 84 -7.13 -9.65 -3.72
C VAL A 84 -7.61 -10.66 -2.67
N HIS A 85 -8.77 -11.29 -2.88
CA HIS A 85 -9.29 -12.33 -1.99
C HIS A 85 -8.38 -13.56 -1.93
N GLN A 86 -7.87 -14.06 -3.08
CA GLN A 86 -6.97 -15.21 -3.09
C GLN A 86 -5.64 -14.89 -2.37
N VAL A 87 -5.05 -13.73 -2.65
CA VAL A 87 -3.84 -13.27 -1.94
C VAL A 87 -4.11 -13.13 -0.42
N ALA A 88 -5.25 -12.58 -0.01
CA ALA A 88 -5.64 -12.51 1.39
C ALA A 88 -5.76 -13.89 2.06
N ARG A 89 -6.25 -14.90 1.32
CA ARG A 89 -6.31 -16.30 1.79
C ARG A 89 -4.92 -16.90 1.98
N GLU A 90 -4.03 -16.72 1.02
CA GLU A 90 -2.65 -17.24 1.05
C GLU A 90 -1.83 -16.61 2.18
N LEU A 91 -2.01 -15.32 2.43
CA LEU A 91 -1.42 -14.59 3.55
C LEU A 91 -2.05 -14.95 4.92
N GLY A 92 -3.11 -15.75 4.93
CA GLY A 92 -3.83 -16.18 6.13
C GLY A 92 -4.77 -15.11 6.70
N ILE A 93 -4.95 -13.97 6.02
CA ILE A 93 -5.80 -12.86 6.50
C ILE A 93 -7.26 -13.31 6.61
N ALA A 94 -7.79 -13.95 5.57
CA ALA A 94 -9.15 -14.47 5.58
C ALA A 94 -9.40 -15.43 6.75
N LYS A 95 -8.46 -16.35 7.01
CA LYS A 95 -8.54 -17.30 8.13
C LYS A 95 -8.43 -16.60 9.49
N ALA A 96 -7.58 -15.59 9.61
CA ALA A 96 -7.39 -14.86 10.87
C ALA A 96 -8.63 -14.02 11.24
N LEU A 97 -9.34 -13.48 10.26
CA LEU A 97 -10.59 -12.74 10.44
C LEU A 97 -11.77 -13.68 10.79
N GLY A 98 -11.75 -14.92 10.33
CA GLY A 98 -12.84 -15.88 10.53
C GLY A 98 -13.84 -15.91 9.39
N ASN A 99 -14.74 -16.91 9.42
CA ASN A 99 -15.71 -17.17 8.34
C ASN A 99 -17.15 -16.81 8.73
N ASP A 100 -17.37 -16.23 9.91
CA ASP A 100 -18.64 -15.68 10.32
C ASP A 100 -18.95 -14.36 9.61
N ARG A 101 -20.16 -13.82 9.82
CA ARG A 101 -20.57 -12.56 9.19
C ARG A 101 -19.59 -11.40 9.47
N GLN A 102 -19.09 -11.30 10.71
CA GLN A 102 -18.18 -10.20 11.08
C GLN A 102 -16.83 -10.35 10.40
N GLY A 103 -16.26 -11.55 10.35
CA GLY A 103 -15.02 -11.84 9.65
C GLY A 103 -15.11 -11.56 8.15
N LYS A 104 -16.22 -11.94 7.51
CA LYS A 104 -16.49 -11.66 6.08
C LYS A 104 -16.65 -10.16 5.80
N LEU A 105 -17.36 -9.41 6.66
CA LEU A 105 -17.47 -7.96 6.53
C LEU A 105 -16.10 -7.27 6.71
N ALA A 106 -15.29 -7.74 7.65
CA ALA A 106 -13.93 -7.26 7.85
C ALA A 106 -13.04 -7.54 6.63
N LEU A 107 -13.13 -8.76 6.10
CA LEU A 107 -12.39 -9.14 4.88
C LEU A 107 -12.81 -8.27 3.68
N TRP A 108 -14.11 -8.00 3.54
CA TRP A 108 -14.59 -7.06 2.53
C TRP A 108 -14.01 -5.66 2.70
N GLN A 109 -13.97 -5.13 3.93
CA GLN A 109 -13.37 -3.82 4.18
C GLN A 109 -11.88 -3.76 3.82
N VAL A 110 -11.15 -4.86 4.03
CA VAL A 110 -9.74 -4.97 3.62
C VAL A 110 -9.62 -5.01 2.10
N ILE A 111 -10.40 -5.84 1.42
CA ILE A 111 -10.41 -5.94 -0.05
C ILE A 111 -10.81 -4.61 -0.68
N ALA A 112 -11.89 -4.00 -0.20
CA ALA A 112 -12.36 -2.71 -0.68
C ALA A 112 -11.30 -1.61 -0.50
N ARG A 113 -10.51 -1.64 0.59
CA ARG A 113 -9.43 -0.68 0.83
C ARG A 113 -8.28 -0.85 -0.15
N VAL A 114 -8.00 -2.07 -0.60
CA VAL A 114 -6.98 -2.36 -1.61
C VAL A 114 -7.41 -1.88 -3.00
N ILE A 115 -8.69 -2.04 -3.35
CA ILE A 115 -9.22 -1.73 -4.69
C ILE A 115 -9.63 -0.26 -4.80
N ASP A 116 -10.30 0.28 -3.77
CA ASP A 116 -10.83 1.66 -3.72
C ASP A 116 -10.56 2.25 -2.34
N GLN A 117 -9.82 3.35 -2.29
CA GLN A 117 -9.42 4.02 -1.05
C GLN A 117 -10.56 4.81 -0.39
N GLY A 118 -11.77 4.64 -0.88
CA GLY A 118 -12.95 5.36 -0.49
C GLY A 118 -13.43 5.15 0.96
N SER A 119 -14.55 5.77 1.27
CA SER A 119 -15.23 5.68 2.57
C SER A 119 -15.95 4.34 2.75
N ARG A 120 -16.52 4.10 3.94
CA ARG A 120 -17.40 2.93 4.17
C ARG A 120 -18.63 2.95 3.27
N LEU A 121 -19.12 4.15 2.94
CA LEU A 121 -20.19 4.34 1.97
C LEU A 121 -19.74 3.92 0.55
N SER A 122 -18.51 4.29 0.15
CA SER A 122 -17.91 3.85 -1.10
C SER A 122 -17.76 2.33 -1.14
N ALA A 123 -17.30 1.71 -0.06
CA ALA A 123 -17.16 0.25 0.02
C ALA A 123 -18.52 -0.50 -0.16
N VAL A 124 -19.63 0.07 0.31
CA VAL A 124 -20.98 -0.49 0.04
C VAL A 124 -21.32 -0.39 -1.43
N ARG A 125 -21.06 0.76 -2.07
CA ARG A 125 -21.33 0.96 -3.50
C ARG A 125 -20.44 0.08 -4.37
N LEU A 126 -19.17 -0.05 -4.00
CA LEU A 126 -18.24 -0.95 -4.66
C LEU A 126 -18.75 -2.41 -4.65
N ALA A 127 -19.31 -2.87 -3.54
CA ALA A 127 -19.91 -4.20 -3.46
C ALA A 127 -21.13 -4.39 -4.39
N GLY A 128 -21.81 -3.29 -4.76
CA GLY A 128 -22.91 -3.32 -5.72
C GLY A 128 -22.49 -3.47 -7.18
N SER A 129 -21.25 -3.11 -7.53
CA SER A 129 -20.67 -3.23 -8.88
C SER A 129 -19.67 -4.38 -9.02
N HIS A 130 -19.24 -4.96 -7.90
CA HIS A 130 -18.26 -6.03 -7.84
C HIS A 130 -18.88 -7.28 -7.20
N ALA A 131 -18.41 -8.46 -7.56
CA ALA A 131 -18.92 -9.75 -7.10
C ALA A 131 -18.54 -10.07 -5.62
N ALA A 132 -18.53 -9.05 -4.75
CA ALA A 132 -18.10 -9.18 -3.36
C ALA A 132 -18.96 -10.15 -2.57
N CYS A 133 -20.31 -10.05 -2.70
CA CYS A 133 -21.25 -10.91 -1.99
C CYS A 133 -21.15 -12.35 -2.46
N ASP A 134 -20.97 -12.57 -3.77
CA ASP A 134 -20.86 -13.90 -4.35
C ASP A 134 -19.55 -14.57 -3.94
N ILE A 135 -18.42 -13.84 -3.98
CA ILE A 135 -17.09 -14.34 -3.63
C ILE A 135 -16.97 -14.64 -2.12
N LEU A 136 -17.47 -13.74 -1.28
CA LEU A 136 -17.34 -13.85 0.19
C LEU A 136 -18.51 -14.58 0.84
N GLY A 137 -19.56 -14.87 0.09
CA GLY A 137 -20.78 -15.44 0.66
C GLY A 137 -21.46 -14.50 1.66
N LEU A 138 -21.46 -13.18 1.37
CA LEU A 138 -22.13 -12.16 2.18
C LEU A 138 -23.60 -12.03 1.81
N ASP A 139 -24.42 -11.79 2.81
CA ASP A 139 -25.79 -11.31 2.65
C ASP A 139 -25.80 -9.78 2.54
N THR A 140 -26.99 -9.18 2.39
CA THR A 140 -27.10 -7.72 2.29
C THR A 140 -26.51 -6.99 3.51
N PHE A 141 -25.85 -5.89 3.24
CA PHE A 141 -25.28 -5.01 4.27
C PHE A 141 -25.31 -3.55 3.81
N HIS A 142 -25.08 -2.65 4.74
CA HIS A 142 -24.99 -1.20 4.50
C HIS A 142 -23.84 -0.59 5.33
N GLU A 143 -23.59 0.69 5.18
CA GLU A 143 -22.45 1.39 5.79
C GLU A 143 -22.40 1.31 7.33
N GLU A 144 -23.56 1.29 8.01
CA GLU A 144 -23.58 1.17 9.48
C GLU A 144 -23.07 -0.20 9.95
N HIS A 145 -23.32 -1.26 9.19
CA HIS A 145 -22.73 -2.58 9.48
C HIS A 145 -21.21 -2.53 9.36
N LEU A 146 -20.67 -1.79 8.37
CA LEU A 146 -19.22 -1.63 8.22
C LEU A 146 -18.62 -0.77 9.33
N TYR A 147 -19.32 0.28 9.79
CA TYR A 147 -18.88 1.06 10.95
C TYR A 147 -18.91 0.25 12.25
N ALA A 148 -19.96 -0.52 12.51
CA ALA A 148 -20.03 -1.42 13.65
C ALA A 148 -18.94 -2.52 13.59
N ASN A 149 -18.61 -3.00 12.39
CA ASN A 149 -17.55 -3.97 12.20
C ASN A 149 -16.14 -3.38 12.49
N LEU A 150 -15.93 -2.06 12.39
CA LEU A 150 -14.69 -1.44 12.88
C LEU A 150 -14.56 -1.55 14.41
N ASP A 151 -15.65 -1.46 15.14
CA ASP A 151 -15.66 -1.65 16.61
C ASP A 151 -15.30 -3.11 16.94
N TRP A 152 -15.87 -4.08 16.21
CA TRP A 152 -15.53 -5.50 16.34
C TRP A 152 -14.06 -5.76 15.99
N LEU A 153 -13.52 -5.17 14.92
CA LEU A 153 -12.10 -5.29 14.55
C LEU A 153 -11.19 -4.78 15.66
N CYS A 154 -11.54 -3.66 16.31
CA CYS A 154 -10.78 -3.14 17.45
C CYS A 154 -10.77 -4.14 18.62
N GLN A 155 -11.88 -4.77 18.92
CA GLN A 155 -11.99 -5.77 19.99
C GLN A 155 -11.21 -7.05 19.68
N GLN A 156 -11.25 -7.51 18.42
CA GLN A 156 -10.61 -8.74 17.98
C GLN A 156 -9.14 -8.57 17.53
N GLN A 157 -8.60 -7.36 17.55
CA GLN A 157 -7.26 -7.05 17.01
C GLN A 157 -6.18 -7.97 17.57
N ALA A 158 -6.16 -8.20 18.88
CA ALA A 158 -5.14 -9.03 19.52
C ALA A 158 -5.14 -10.47 19.01
N ASP A 159 -6.33 -11.05 18.84
CA ASP A 159 -6.48 -12.41 18.35
C ASP A 159 -6.19 -12.53 16.85
N ILE A 160 -6.60 -11.53 16.06
CA ILE A 160 -6.30 -11.47 14.63
C ILE A 160 -4.79 -11.42 14.41
N GLU A 161 -4.07 -10.51 15.08
CA GLU A 161 -2.62 -10.39 14.98
C GLU A 161 -1.91 -11.67 15.44
N ARG A 162 -2.35 -12.29 16.54
CA ARG A 162 -1.83 -13.57 17.03
C ARG A 162 -2.03 -14.71 16.02
N ARG A 163 -3.23 -14.85 15.44
CA ARG A 163 -3.51 -15.86 14.42
C ARG A 163 -2.64 -15.68 13.17
N LEU A 164 -2.44 -14.44 12.73
CA LEU A 164 -1.57 -14.11 11.59
C LEU A 164 -0.12 -14.45 11.88
N PHE A 165 0.38 -14.12 13.07
CA PHE A 165 1.73 -14.45 13.50
C PHE A 165 1.94 -15.98 13.54
N LEU A 166 1.01 -16.73 14.14
CA LEU A 166 1.09 -18.20 14.20
C LEU A 166 0.99 -18.86 12.82
N ALA A 167 0.14 -18.32 11.92
CA ALA A 167 0.03 -18.82 10.56
C ALA A 167 1.34 -18.64 9.77
N ARG A 168 2.03 -17.51 9.96
CA ARG A 168 3.33 -17.23 9.38
C ARG A 168 4.41 -18.15 9.97
N SER A 169 4.44 -18.31 11.28
CA SER A 169 5.42 -19.14 12.00
C SER A 169 5.35 -20.63 11.67
N LYS A 170 4.26 -21.08 11.04
CA LYS A 170 4.17 -22.45 10.49
C LYS A 170 4.89 -22.61 9.14
N LYS A 171 5.08 -21.51 8.41
CA LYS A 171 5.69 -21.49 7.07
C LYS A 171 7.14 -21.01 7.10
N GLN A 172 7.51 -20.22 8.10
CA GLN A 172 8.82 -19.57 8.25
C GLN A 172 9.28 -19.64 9.69
N ALA A 173 10.58 -19.48 9.95
CA ALA A 173 11.11 -19.35 11.31
C ALA A 173 10.44 -18.16 12.03
N ARG A 174 10.28 -18.28 13.36
CA ARG A 174 9.79 -17.17 14.18
C ARG A 174 10.78 -16.02 14.11
N PRO A 175 10.31 -14.78 13.87
CA PRO A 175 11.19 -13.63 13.84
C PRO A 175 11.85 -13.41 15.20
N LYS A 176 13.15 -13.16 15.17
CA LYS A 176 13.95 -12.78 16.35
C LYS A 176 14.26 -11.30 16.38
N LEU A 177 13.97 -10.59 15.27
CA LEU A 177 14.18 -9.16 15.13
C LEU A 177 12.88 -8.48 14.75
N PHE A 178 12.61 -7.36 15.41
CA PHE A 178 11.42 -6.55 15.21
C PHE A 178 11.82 -5.12 14.90
N LEU A 179 11.33 -4.61 13.79
CA LEU A 179 11.47 -3.23 13.38
C LEU A 179 10.26 -2.46 13.91
N TYR A 180 10.47 -1.38 14.62
CA TYR A 180 9.40 -0.56 15.14
C TYR A 180 9.63 0.92 14.88
N ASP A 181 8.64 1.57 14.33
CA ASP A 181 8.63 3.01 14.14
C ASP A 181 7.21 3.57 14.31
N VAL A 182 7.12 4.90 14.43
CA VAL A 182 5.87 5.63 14.60
C VAL A 182 5.74 6.75 13.58
N THR A 183 4.49 7.01 13.22
CA THR A 183 4.16 8.13 12.35
C THR A 183 2.94 8.87 12.88
N SER A 184 2.66 10.07 12.34
CA SER A 184 1.42 10.79 12.59
C SER A 184 0.51 10.71 11.37
N SER A 185 -0.80 10.82 11.61
CA SER A 185 -1.80 10.99 10.55
C SER A 185 -2.74 12.11 10.97
N TYR A 186 -2.85 13.15 10.12
CA TYR A 186 -3.70 14.30 10.44
C TYR A 186 -5.19 13.97 10.30
N LEU A 187 -6.00 14.75 11.01
CA LEU A 187 -7.46 14.67 11.02
C LEU A 187 -8.06 15.77 10.16
N GLU A 188 -9.03 15.43 9.32
CA GLU A 188 -9.98 16.39 8.79
C GLU A 188 -11.20 16.49 9.71
N GLY A 189 -11.57 17.72 10.08
CA GLY A 189 -12.59 17.97 11.10
C GLY A 189 -12.01 18.13 12.50
N THR A 190 -12.89 18.24 13.48
CA THR A 190 -12.53 18.61 14.88
C THR A 190 -12.79 17.51 15.90
N HIS A 191 -13.49 16.43 15.50
CA HIS A 191 -14.01 15.44 16.42
C HIS A 191 -13.42 14.04 16.14
N ASN A 192 -12.40 13.68 16.90
CA ASN A 192 -11.93 12.32 17.06
C ASN A 192 -11.36 12.18 18.47
N GLU A 193 -11.75 11.12 19.18
CA GLU A 193 -11.41 10.89 20.59
C GLU A 193 -9.89 10.73 20.83
N LEU A 194 -9.14 10.27 19.83
CA LEU A 194 -7.69 10.09 19.90
C LEU A 194 -6.92 11.30 19.36
N SER A 195 -7.61 12.30 18.79
CA SER A 195 -6.94 13.41 18.14
C SER A 195 -6.44 14.46 19.14
N ALA A 196 -5.20 14.88 18.96
CA ALA A 196 -4.59 15.96 19.72
C ALA A 196 -3.60 16.72 18.83
N PHE A 197 -3.24 17.94 19.26
CA PHE A 197 -2.10 18.65 18.68
C PHE A 197 -0.80 18.02 19.16
N GLY A 198 0.14 17.81 18.25
CA GLY A 198 1.42 17.19 18.54
C GLY A 198 2.44 17.44 17.44
N TYR A 199 3.58 16.75 17.49
CA TYR A 199 4.59 16.83 16.44
C TYR A 199 4.06 16.22 15.14
N ASN A 200 3.73 17.10 14.18
CA ASN A 200 3.08 16.72 12.94
C ASN A 200 4.09 16.33 11.86
N ARG A 201 4.24 15.02 11.62
CA ARG A 201 5.13 14.46 10.60
C ARG A 201 4.59 14.62 9.17
N ASP A 202 3.30 14.99 9.02
CA ASP A 202 2.66 15.22 7.73
C ASP A 202 2.87 16.64 7.19
N GLY A 203 3.54 17.52 7.96
CA GLY A 203 3.75 18.92 7.60
C GLY A 203 2.49 19.80 7.60
N LYS A 204 1.36 19.28 8.08
CA LYS A 204 0.07 19.99 8.13
C LYS A 204 -0.07 20.80 9.42
N ARG A 205 0.35 22.08 9.37
CA ARG A 205 0.25 23.01 10.51
C ARG A 205 -1.20 23.25 10.92
N GLY A 206 -1.43 23.36 12.23
CA GLY A 206 -2.76 23.65 12.78
C GLY A 206 -3.79 22.53 12.70
N LYS A 207 -3.40 21.33 12.27
CA LYS A 207 -4.26 20.15 12.26
C LYS A 207 -4.00 19.26 13.48
N ARG A 208 -5.08 18.75 14.07
CA ARG A 208 -4.99 17.65 15.03
C ARG A 208 -4.55 16.37 14.31
N GLN A 209 -3.98 15.43 15.04
CA GLN A 209 -3.45 14.18 14.51
C GLN A 209 -3.70 13.03 15.48
N ILE A 210 -3.49 11.82 15.00
CA ILE A 210 -3.25 10.61 15.80
C ILE A 210 -1.81 10.15 15.57
N VAL A 211 -1.27 9.37 16.49
CA VAL A 211 0.03 8.70 16.32
C VAL A 211 -0.21 7.22 16.04
N ILE A 212 0.45 6.68 15.03
CA ILE A 212 0.36 5.28 14.61
C ILE A 212 1.71 4.64 14.76
N GLY A 213 1.82 3.57 15.53
CA GLY A 213 3.00 2.72 15.64
C GLY A 213 2.82 1.44 14.82
N LEU A 214 3.86 1.04 14.10
CA LEU A 214 3.88 -0.16 13.27
C LEU A 214 5.03 -1.06 13.69
N LEU A 215 4.73 -2.30 14.02
CA LEU A 215 5.68 -3.35 14.32
C LEU A 215 5.79 -4.29 13.13
N CYS A 216 6.99 -4.43 12.59
CA CYS A 216 7.31 -5.33 11.49
C CYS A 216 8.36 -6.37 11.93
N ASP A 217 8.49 -7.44 11.17
CA ASP A 217 9.62 -8.35 11.28
C ASP A 217 10.83 -7.86 10.47
N GLU A 218 11.90 -8.66 10.47
CA GLU A 218 13.15 -8.38 9.73
C GLU A 218 12.99 -8.25 8.20
N GLN A 219 11.85 -8.67 7.65
CA GLN A 219 11.52 -8.58 6.23
C GLN A 219 10.57 -7.41 5.92
N GLY A 220 10.23 -6.60 6.94
CA GLY A 220 9.29 -5.49 6.80
C GLY A 220 7.82 -5.92 6.74
N VAL A 221 7.50 -7.18 7.05
CA VAL A 221 6.11 -7.64 7.10
C VAL A 221 5.45 -7.09 8.36
N ALA A 222 4.38 -6.33 8.19
CA ALA A 222 3.61 -5.75 9.28
C ALA A 222 2.96 -6.85 10.15
N LEU A 223 3.32 -6.89 11.42
CA LEU A 223 2.83 -7.87 12.40
C LEU A 223 1.76 -7.29 13.31
N SER A 224 1.90 -6.04 13.70
CA SER A 224 0.99 -5.37 14.62
C SER A 224 0.99 -3.87 14.39
N VAL A 225 -0.17 -3.25 14.60
CA VAL A 225 -0.34 -1.80 14.57
C VAL A 225 -0.93 -1.31 15.89
N GLU A 226 -0.58 -0.09 16.30
CA GLU A 226 -1.12 0.55 17.49
C GLU A 226 -1.49 2.00 17.19
N VAL A 227 -2.58 2.48 17.77
CA VAL A 227 -3.02 3.87 17.60
C VAL A 227 -3.02 4.55 18.96
N PHE A 228 -2.24 5.61 19.07
CA PHE A 228 -2.07 6.43 20.28
C PHE A 228 -2.72 7.80 20.10
N GLN A 229 -2.90 8.50 21.21
CA GLN A 229 -3.30 9.91 21.17
C GLN A 229 -2.28 10.75 20.38
N GLY A 230 -2.75 11.76 19.69
CA GLY A 230 -1.95 12.59 18.78
C GLY A 230 -0.79 13.35 19.41
N ASN A 231 -0.79 13.53 20.73
CA ASN A 231 0.28 14.15 21.50
C ASN A 231 1.22 13.14 22.20
N THR A 232 1.06 11.84 21.92
CA THR A 232 1.93 10.81 22.51
C THR A 232 3.36 10.95 21.95
N SER A 233 4.33 11.04 22.84
CA SER A 233 5.74 11.06 22.47
C SER A 233 6.27 9.67 22.10
N ASP A 234 7.21 9.60 21.17
CA ASP A 234 7.75 8.34 20.64
C ASP A 234 8.26 7.37 21.72
N PRO A 235 9.02 7.80 22.74
CA PRO A 235 9.48 6.88 23.78
C PRO A 235 8.35 6.17 24.54
N LYS A 236 7.20 6.83 24.69
CA LYS A 236 6.04 6.24 25.38
C LYS A 236 5.38 5.12 24.59
N THR A 237 5.64 5.04 23.28
CA THR A 237 5.04 4.02 22.41
C THR A 237 5.80 2.70 22.39
N PHE A 238 7.08 2.69 22.79
CA PHE A 238 7.99 1.56 22.61
C PHE A 238 7.72 0.40 23.58
N LEU A 239 7.71 0.64 24.90
CA LEU A 239 7.52 -0.40 25.89
C LEU A 239 6.20 -1.20 25.74
N PRO A 240 5.07 -0.61 25.34
CA PRO A 240 3.88 -1.37 24.97
C PRO A 240 4.12 -2.41 23.88
N GLN A 241 5.01 -2.14 22.92
CA GLN A 241 5.34 -3.09 21.85
C GLN A 241 6.21 -4.24 22.37
N VAL A 242 7.17 -3.96 23.24
CA VAL A 242 7.98 -5.01 23.91
C VAL A 242 7.07 -5.99 24.66
N ARG A 243 6.15 -5.47 25.48
CA ARG A 243 5.16 -6.29 26.21
C ARG A 243 4.25 -7.07 25.25
N LYS A 244 3.86 -6.46 24.15
CA LYS A 244 3.05 -7.10 23.11
C LYS A 244 3.77 -8.28 22.45
N VAL A 245 5.05 -8.14 22.13
CA VAL A 245 5.84 -9.21 21.52
C VAL A 245 5.99 -10.37 22.48
N ALA A 246 6.32 -10.12 23.73
CA ALA A 246 6.42 -11.15 24.75
C ALA A 246 5.07 -11.86 25.02
N GLY A 247 4.02 -11.09 25.28
CA GLY A 247 2.71 -11.65 25.69
C GLY A 247 1.90 -12.20 24.51
N ARG A 248 1.90 -11.54 23.36
CA ARG A 248 1.04 -11.90 22.21
C ARG A 248 1.70 -12.89 21.25
N PHE A 249 3.01 -12.78 21.07
CA PHE A 249 3.77 -13.60 20.12
C PHE A 249 4.63 -14.68 20.80
N GLY A 250 4.78 -14.63 22.12
CA GLY A 250 5.50 -15.64 22.91
C GLY A 250 7.00 -15.69 22.55
N ALA A 251 7.59 -14.56 22.21
CA ALA A 251 9.01 -14.46 21.89
C ALA A 251 9.80 -14.01 23.12
N SER A 252 10.84 -14.77 23.49
CA SER A 252 11.64 -14.57 24.70
C SER A 252 13.01 -13.96 24.44
N GLU A 253 13.61 -14.28 23.28
CA GLU A 253 14.88 -13.69 22.85
C GLU A 253 14.68 -12.93 21.55
N VAL A 254 14.66 -11.60 21.65
CA VAL A 254 14.29 -10.73 20.53
C VAL A 254 15.14 -9.47 20.52
N THR A 255 15.38 -8.95 19.32
CA THR A 255 16.03 -7.67 19.11
C THR A 255 15.03 -6.66 18.56
N PHE A 256 14.90 -5.52 19.21
CA PHE A 256 14.14 -4.39 18.68
C PHE A 256 15.06 -3.40 17.99
N VAL A 257 14.69 -3.00 16.79
CA VAL A 257 15.34 -1.92 16.05
C VAL A 257 14.38 -0.72 16.03
N GLY A 258 14.86 0.42 16.47
CA GLY A 258 14.07 1.64 16.51
C GLY A 258 14.92 2.90 16.36
N ASP A 259 14.27 4.00 15.94
CA ASP A 259 14.97 5.28 15.77
C ASP A 259 15.43 5.87 17.12
N ARG A 260 16.43 6.74 17.05
CA ARG A 260 17.03 7.50 18.18
C ARG A 260 16.01 8.24 19.04
N GLY A 261 14.87 8.62 18.47
CA GLY A 261 13.78 9.30 19.19
C GLY A 261 13.00 8.40 20.13
N MET A 262 13.07 7.09 19.92
CA MET A 262 12.18 6.09 20.49
C MET A 262 12.82 5.27 21.62
N ILE A 263 14.00 4.70 21.37
CA ILE A 263 14.72 3.87 22.34
C ILE A 263 15.77 4.72 23.04
N LYS A 264 15.48 5.14 24.28
CA LYS A 264 16.34 5.97 25.12
C LYS A 264 16.73 5.24 26.41
N GLY A 265 17.61 5.83 27.22
CA GLY A 265 18.06 5.25 28.48
C GLY A 265 16.93 4.65 29.35
N PRO A 266 15.88 5.43 29.72
CA PRO A 266 14.80 4.93 30.55
C PRO A 266 14.01 3.75 29.94
N GLN A 267 13.93 3.64 28.61
CA GLN A 267 13.31 2.51 27.94
C GLN A 267 14.21 1.27 27.98
N ILE A 268 15.52 1.46 27.80
CA ILE A 268 16.52 0.39 27.85
C ILE A 268 16.57 -0.25 29.22
N GLU A 269 16.58 0.57 30.29
CA GLU A 269 16.58 0.10 31.69
C GLU A 269 15.36 -0.77 32.06
N GLN A 270 14.26 -0.63 31.33
CA GLN A 270 13.03 -1.38 31.55
C GLN A 270 12.91 -2.62 30.64
N LEU A 271 13.91 -2.92 29.81
CA LEU A 271 13.92 -4.13 29.01
C LEU A 271 14.16 -5.36 29.89
N GLY A 272 13.37 -6.39 29.67
CA GLY A 272 13.52 -7.68 30.36
C GLY A 272 14.71 -8.49 29.81
N LYS A 273 15.08 -9.55 30.52
CA LYS A 273 16.09 -10.51 30.05
C LYS A 273 15.72 -11.07 28.67
N GLY A 274 16.68 -11.18 27.77
CA GLY A 274 16.48 -11.69 26.41
C GLY A 274 15.91 -10.65 25.41
N VAL A 275 15.66 -9.42 25.86
CA VAL A 275 15.21 -8.34 24.97
C VAL A 275 16.39 -7.42 24.67
N HIS A 276 16.86 -7.44 23.44
CA HIS A 276 17.98 -6.65 22.93
C HIS A 276 17.49 -5.49 22.08
N TYR A 277 18.38 -4.55 21.81
CA TYR A 277 18.04 -3.36 21.01
C TYR A 277 19.16 -2.95 20.06
N ILE A 278 18.77 -2.29 18.96
CA ILE A 278 19.63 -1.53 18.06
C ILE A 278 18.95 -0.16 17.87
N THR A 279 19.66 0.92 18.18
CA THR A 279 19.16 2.29 18.02
C THR A 279 20.29 3.24 17.65
N ALA A 280 19.99 4.39 17.05
CA ALA A 280 20.97 5.45 16.85
C ALA A 280 21.02 6.38 18.06
N ILE A 281 22.16 6.98 18.30
CA ILE A 281 22.30 8.05 19.30
C ILE A 281 22.25 9.44 18.65
N THR A 282 21.97 10.45 19.46
CA THR A 282 21.88 11.84 19.01
C THR A 282 23.25 12.49 18.89
N LYS A 283 23.35 13.57 18.07
CA LYS A 283 24.62 14.34 17.93
C LYS A 283 25.22 14.78 19.27
N PRO A 284 24.45 15.35 20.23
CA PRO A 284 24.99 15.68 21.56
C PRO A 284 25.52 14.48 22.35
N GLN A 285 24.96 13.29 22.13
CA GLN A 285 25.48 12.06 22.77
C GLN A 285 26.79 11.61 22.11
N ILE A 286 26.94 11.77 20.80
CA ILE A 286 28.22 11.55 20.10
C ILE A 286 29.27 12.51 20.61
N GLU A 287 28.97 13.81 20.70
CA GLU A 287 29.86 14.85 21.22
C GLU A 287 30.31 14.53 22.66
N LYS A 288 29.41 14.06 23.51
CA LYS A 288 29.74 13.61 24.88
C LYS A 288 30.73 12.45 24.89
N LEU A 289 30.52 11.43 24.02
CA LEU A 289 31.43 10.28 23.91
C LEU A 289 32.81 10.66 23.37
N LEU A 290 32.89 11.63 22.47
CA LEU A 290 34.15 12.20 21.97
C LEU A 290 34.86 12.98 23.08
N ALA A 291 34.15 13.84 23.81
CA ALA A 291 34.71 14.64 24.90
C ALA A 291 35.20 13.78 26.07
N SER A 292 34.59 12.65 26.34
CA SER A 292 35.04 11.68 27.38
C SER A 292 36.22 10.80 26.93
N GLY A 293 36.66 10.90 25.67
CA GLY A 293 37.70 10.01 25.14
C GLY A 293 37.24 8.57 24.88
N THR A 294 35.97 8.24 25.13
CA THR A 294 35.41 6.92 24.85
C THR A 294 35.38 6.63 23.34
N MET A 295 35.32 7.68 22.52
CA MET A 295 35.27 7.62 21.07
C MET A 295 36.26 8.60 20.47
N GLN A 296 36.87 8.26 19.33
CA GLN A 296 37.80 9.11 18.60
C GLN A 296 37.24 9.43 17.22
N MET A 297 37.59 10.64 16.70
CA MET A 297 37.05 11.08 15.40
C MET A 297 37.60 10.28 14.22
N GLU A 298 38.81 9.77 14.31
CA GLU A 298 39.48 8.94 13.30
C GLU A 298 38.73 7.66 13.00
N LEU A 299 37.92 7.15 13.94
CA LEU A 299 37.07 5.96 13.75
C LEU A 299 35.97 6.19 12.69
N PHE A 300 35.62 7.44 12.39
CA PHE A 300 34.66 7.74 11.34
C PHE A 300 35.27 7.76 9.93
N ASP A 301 36.58 7.65 9.82
CA ASP A 301 37.28 7.53 8.53
C ASP A 301 37.28 6.08 8.03
N GLU A 302 36.98 5.11 8.91
CA GLU A 302 36.70 3.73 8.52
C GLU A 302 35.30 3.59 7.90
N ASP A 303 35.16 2.64 6.97
CA ASP A 303 33.85 2.30 6.40
C ASP A 303 32.82 1.97 7.50
N LEU A 304 33.27 1.24 8.52
CA LEU A 304 32.47 0.86 9.68
C LEU A 304 33.40 0.52 10.85
N ALA A 305 33.41 1.36 11.87
CA ALA A 305 34.15 1.14 13.10
C ALA A 305 33.25 0.63 14.23
N GLU A 306 33.85 0.06 15.25
CA GLU A 306 33.15 -0.44 16.44
C GLU A 306 33.98 -0.21 17.69
N ILE A 307 33.31 0.26 18.74
CA ILE A 307 33.86 0.30 20.08
C ILE A 307 32.92 -0.41 21.06
N GLN A 308 33.48 -0.96 22.13
CA GLN A 308 32.73 -1.54 23.23
C GLN A 308 33.18 -0.89 24.53
N THR A 309 32.21 -0.49 25.34
CA THR A 309 32.44 0.09 26.68
C THR A 309 32.48 -1.00 27.75
N ASP A 310 33.02 -0.70 28.93
CA ASP A 310 33.19 -1.63 30.05
C ASP A 310 31.86 -2.19 30.57
N ASP A 311 30.76 -1.44 30.39
CA ASP A 311 29.40 -1.86 30.71
C ASP A 311 28.78 -2.82 29.66
N GLY A 312 29.58 -3.24 28.67
CA GLY A 312 29.17 -4.19 27.62
C GLY A 312 28.38 -3.56 26.47
N ILE A 313 28.14 -2.25 26.50
CA ILE A 313 27.45 -1.53 25.42
C ILE A 313 28.38 -1.38 24.22
N ARG A 314 27.86 -1.62 23.05
CA ARG A 314 28.59 -1.46 21.79
C ARG A 314 28.08 -0.26 21.00
N TYR A 315 29.01 0.43 20.38
CA TYR A 315 28.76 1.54 19.46
C TYR A 315 29.35 1.19 18.10
N VAL A 316 28.51 1.22 17.06
CA VAL A 316 28.90 1.00 15.67
C VAL A 316 28.83 2.34 14.96
N LEU A 317 29.97 2.79 14.44
CA LEU A 317 30.18 4.12 13.89
C LEU A 317 30.31 4.08 12.38
N ARG A 318 29.76 5.08 11.73
CA ARG A 318 29.92 5.29 10.29
C ARG A 318 29.79 6.75 9.91
N ARG A 319 30.53 7.16 8.88
CA ARG A 319 30.29 8.41 8.15
C ARG A 319 29.65 8.11 6.81
N ASN A 320 28.57 8.78 6.48
CA ASN A 320 27.95 8.75 5.17
C ASN A 320 28.39 9.99 4.38
N PRO A 321 29.28 9.86 3.37
CA PRO A 321 29.81 10.99 2.62
C PRO A 321 28.71 11.73 1.85
N VAL A 322 27.77 11.02 1.24
CA VAL A 322 26.64 11.64 0.53
C VAL A 322 25.81 12.52 1.47
N ARG A 323 25.55 12.05 2.69
CA ARG A 323 24.83 12.83 3.69
C ARG A 323 25.63 14.03 4.20
N ALA A 324 26.95 13.92 4.30
CA ALA A 324 27.82 15.03 4.63
C ALA A 324 27.75 16.12 3.56
N ASP A 325 27.82 15.75 2.29
CA ASP A 325 27.70 16.67 1.15
C ASP A 325 26.32 17.35 1.09
N GLU A 326 25.25 16.62 1.32
CA GLU A 326 23.89 17.18 1.42
C GLU A 326 23.75 18.23 2.53
N LEU A 327 24.37 17.98 3.71
CA LEU A 327 24.34 18.92 4.82
C LEU A 327 25.16 20.17 4.51
N ALA A 328 26.32 20.01 3.88
CA ALA A 328 27.15 21.12 3.43
C ALA A 328 26.43 21.96 2.35
N ALA A 329 25.79 21.32 1.37
CA ALA A 329 24.98 22.01 0.36
C ALA A 329 23.82 22.77 0.99
N SER A 330 23.06 22.14 1.89
CA SER A 330 21.97 22.81 2.61
C SER A 330 22.44 24.03 3.43
N ARG A 331 23.63 23.98 4.02
CA ARG A 331 24.21 25.17 4.72
C ARG A 331 24.53 26.28 3.74
N ARG A 332 25.13 25.97 2.59
CA ARG A 332 25.41 26.97 1.53
C ARG A 332 24.13 27.63 1.03
N ASP A 333 23.06 26.85 0.76
CA ASP A 333 21.77 27.37 0.29
C ASP A 333 21.13 28.30 1.33
N LYS A 334 21.17 27.91 2.61
CA LYS A 334 20.65 28.72 3.71
C LYS A 334 21.43 30.05 3.84
N LYS A 335 22.78 30.01 3.79
CA LYS A 335 23.63 31.20 3.80
C LYS A 335 23.29 32.11 2.61
N HIS A 336 23.19 31.56 1.41
CA HIS A 336 22.78 32.29 0.21
C HIS A 336 21.41 32.97 0.36
N SER A 337 20.45 32.27 0.98
CA SER A 337 19.13 32.86 1.28
C SER A 337 19.21 34.02 2.28
N VAL A 338 20.13 33.97 3.24
CA VAL A 338 20.38 35.12 4.17
C VAL A 338 21.05 36.26 3.41
N GLN A 339 22.05 35.96 2.57
CA GLN A 339 22.74 36.96 1.76
C GLN A 339 21.76 37.73 0.87
N LYS A 340 20.89 37.03 0.16
CA LYS A 340 19.84 37.70 -0.63
C LYS A 340 18.96 38.66 0.18
N LEU A 341 18.58 38.27 1.42
CA LEU A 341 17.82 39.18 2.29
C LEU A 341 18.66 40.40 2.70
N LEU A 342 19.93 40.19 3.04
CA LEU A 342 20.84 41.25 3.43
C LEU A 342 21.02 42.25 2.28
N ASP A 343 21.25 41.77 1.06
CA ASP A 343 21.42 42.61 -0.14
C ASP A 343 20.16 43.45 -0.39
N LEU A 344 18.96 42.83 -0.30
CA LEU A 344 17.67 43.56 -0.40
C LEU A 344 17.51 44.65 0.68
N GLN A 345 17.94 44.34 1.91
CA GLN A 345 17.87 45.33 2.99
C GLN A 345 18.91 46.45 2.82
N ASN A 346 20.08 46.16 2.25
CA ASN A 346 21.07 47.18 1.93
C ASN A 346 20.57 48.13 0.83
N VAL A 347 19.99 47.61 -0.24
CA VAL A 347 19.34 48.42 -1.29
C VAL A 347 18.25 49.31 -0.68
N TYR A 348 17.37 48.72 0.16
CA TYR A 348 16.32 49.46 0.83
C TYR A 348 16.85 50.60 1.70
N LEU A 349 17.95 50.37 2.47
CA LEU A 349 18.56 51.38 3.30
C LEU A 349 19.22 52.51 2.48
N ALA A 350 19.73 52.20 1.28
CA ALA A 350 20.30 53.22 0.37
C ALA A 350 19.19 54.11 -0.21
N GLU A 351 18.08 53.54 -0.59
CA GLU A 351 16.94 54.29 -1.18
C GLU A 351 16.12 55.06 -0.11
N HIS A 352 16.20 54.67 1.17
CA HIS A 352 15.41 55.26 2.25
C HIS A 352 16.30 55.80 3.39
N PRO A 353 16.87 57.02 3.26
CA PRO A 353 17.82 57.59 4.24
C PRO A 353 17.28 57.70 5.67
N ARG A 354 15.95 57.78 5.86
CA ARG A 354 15.34 57.88 7.19
C ARG A 354 15.12 56.52 7.86
N SER A 355 15.35 55.41 7.18
CA SER A 355 15.16 54.06 7.72
C SER A 355 16.30 53.72 8.70
N GLN A 356 15.92 53.07 9.81
CA GLN A 356 16.83 52.65 10.86
C GLN A 356 17.54 51.33 10.47
N VAL A 357 18.88 51.36 10.53
CA VAL A 357 19.74 50.19 10.22
C VAL A 357 19.49 49.05 11.18
N GLU A 358 19.24 49.36 12.46
CA GLU A 358 18.98 48.37 13.51
C GLU A 358 17.72 47.52 13.22
N VAL A 359 16.70 48.11 12.56
CA VAL A 359 15.49 47.38 12.17
C VAL A 359 15.78 46.40 11.04
N ALA A 360 16.58 46.81 10.07
CA ALA A 360 17.02 45.95 8.97
C ALA A 360 17.92 44.83 9.48
N LEU A 361 18.87 45.16 10.35
CA LEU A 361 19.78 44.19 10.98
C LEU A 361 19.02 43.14 11.78
N ARG A 362 18.04 43.55 12.60
CA ARG A 362 17.15 42.60 13.32
C ARG A 362 16.44 41.62 12.39
N LYS A 363 15.97 42.05 11.22
CA LYS A 363 15.32 41.15 10.23
C LYS A 363 16.29 40.09 9.71
N VAL A 364 17.55 40.49 9.44
CA VAL A 364 18.59 39.57 8.96
C VAL A 364 18.96 38.58 10.07
N CYS A 365 19.24 39.08 11.29
CA CYS A 365 19.54 38.22 12.45
C CYS A 365 18.39 37.24 12.75
N ALA A 366 17.12 37.68 12.73
CA ALA A 366 15.97 36.82 12.92
C ALA A 366 15.89 35.70 11.85
N LYS A 367 16.35 35.96 10.61
CA LYS A 367 16.43 34.93 9.57
C LYS A 367 17.59 33.96 9.82
N ILE A 368 18.75 34.45 10.28
CA ILE A 368 19.90 33.63 10.70
C ILE A 368 19.46 32.65 11.79
N ASP A 369 18.79 33.16 12.85
CA ASP A 369 18.25 32.33 13.94
C ASP A 369 17.24 31.32 13.47
N LYS A 370 16.27 31.77 12.66
CA LYS A 370 15.23 30.88 12.07
C LYS A 370 15.83 29.74 11.26
N LEU A 371 16.93 29.99 10.54
CA LEU A 371 17.63 28.99 9.73
C LEU A 371 18.66 28.19 10.53
N LYS A 372 18.83 28.50 11.84
CA LYS A 372 19.79 27.88 12.76
C LYS A 372 21.25 28.01 12.29
N LEU A 373 21.63 29.19 11.86
CA LEU A 373 22.99 29.51 11.39
C LEU A 373 23.80 30.31 12.39
N ALA A 374 23.19 30.82 13.47
CA ALA A 374 23.81 31.74 14.44
C ALA A 374 25.06 31.18 15.13
N GLY A 375 25.29 29.87 15.12
CA GLY A 375 26.49 29.26 15.70
C GLY A 375 27.77 29.53 14.91
N TRP A 376 27.69 30.03 13.67
CA TRP A 376 28.86 30.28 12.82
C TRP A 376 28.67 31.45 11.83
N LEU A 377 27.45 32.01 11.75
CA LEU A 377 27.13 33.13 10.85
C LEU A 377 26.49 34.27 11.64
N THR A 378 27.04 35.45 11.51
CA THR A 378 26.52 36.68 12.12
C THR A 378 26.35 37.76 11.07
N ALA A 379 25.54 38.78 11.38
CA ALA A 379 25.42 39.98 10.56
C ALA A 379 25.82 41.17 11.38
N SER A 380 26.63 42.06 10.81
CA SER A 380 27.04 43.33 11.40
C SER A 380 26.74 44.48 10.46
N ALA A 381 26.65 45.68 11.01
CA ALA A 381 26.48 46.91 10.23
C ALA A 381 27.70 47.81 10.39
N SER A 382 28.21 48.31 9.28
CA SER A 382 29.21 49.38 9.23
C SER A 382 28.59 50.59 8.54
N GLY A 383 28.28 51.61 9.33
CA GLY A 383 27.49 52.75 8.87
C GLY A 383 26.08 52.28 8.42
N ARG A 384 25.75 52.50 7.17
CA ARG A 384 24.44 52.10 6.59
C ARG A 384 24.49 50.80 5.77
N THR A 385 25.63 50.14 5.74
CA THR A 385 25.78 48.88 4.99
C THR A 385 25.94 47.70 5.96
N MET A 386 25.19 46.65 5.72
CA MET A 386 25.28 45.41 6.48
C MET A 386 26.16 44.39 5.73
N VAL A 387 26.89 43.59 6.48
CA VAL A 387 27.71 42.50 5.97
C VAL A 387 27.49 41.24 6.78
N LEU A 388 27.63 40.06 6.12
CA LEU A 388 27.69 38.80 6.81
C LEU A 388 29.12 38.50 7.24
N VAL A 389 29.25 38.04 8.47
CA VAL A 389 30.54 37.61 9.04
C VAL A 389 30.41 36.11 9.31
N GLU A 390 31.31 35.33 8.71
CA GLU A 390 31.41 33.88 8.89
C GLU A 390 32.58 33.58 9.83
N ASP A 391 32.28 32.80 10.86
CA ASP A 391 33.30 32.22 11.73
C ASP A 391 33.70 30.85 11.14
N ALA A 392 34.86 30.80 10.48
CA ALA A 392 35.35 29.58 9.83
C ALA A 392 35.69 28.47 10.83
N ALA A 393 36.17 28.82 12.04
CA ALA A 393 36.49 27.84 13.07
C ALA A 393 35.21 27.21 13.64
N ALA A 394 34.20 28.04 13.92
CA ALA A 394 32.89 27.57 14.36
C ALA A 394 32.18 26.74 13.28
N LEU A 395 32.32 27.12 12.00
CA LEU A 395 31.79 26.35 10.88
C LEU A 395 32.48 24.97 10.77
N ALA A 396 33.79 24.90 10.92
CA ALA A 396 34.54 23.65 10.91
C ALA A 396 34.08 22.72 12.04
N GLU A 397 33.89 23.25 13.25
CA GLU A 397 33.42 22.46 14.40
C GLU A 397 31.97 21.95 14.20
N VAL A 398 31.06 22.79 13.71
CA VAL A 398 29.67 22.36 13.37
C VAL A 398 29.66 21.30 12.29
N SER A 399 30.60 21.34 11.35
CA SER A 399 30.70 20.43 10.20
C SER A 399 31.37 19.10 10.51
N LYS A 400 32.15 19.04 11.62
CA LYS A 400 32.94 17.88 12.02
C LYS A 400 32.16 16.55 12.05
N LEU A 401 30.90 16.59 12.50
CA LEU A 401 30.02 15.45 12.58
C LEU A 401 29.05 15.34 11.41
N ASP A 402 29.33 15.98 10.28
CA ASP A 402 28.47 15.83 9.11
C ASP A 402 28.56 14.42 8.52
N GLY A 403 27.40 13.85 8.28
CA GLY A 403 27.28 12.47 7.82
C GLY A 403 27.60 11.40 8.87
N CYS A 404 28.14 11.78 10.03
CA CYS A 404 28.42 10.84 11.11
C CYS A 404 27.15 10.38 11.80
N TYR A 405 27.05 9.08 12.03
CA TYR A 405 26.03 8.49 12.88
C TYR A 405 26.61 7.31 13.66
N VAL A 406 26.03 7.06 14.81
CA VAL A 406 26.48 6.02 15.73
C VAL A 406 25.28 5.22 16.18
N LEU A 407 25.38 3.91 16.02
CA LEU A 407 24.39 2.94 16.50
C LEU A 407 24.84 2.43 17.87
N LYS A 408 23.88 2.25 18.76
CA LYS A 408 24.05 1.70 20.10
C LYS A 408 23.30 0.38 20.21
N THR A 409 23.95 -0.65 20.76
CA THR A 409 23.37 -1.98 20.98
C THR A 409 23.98 -2.66 22.19
N ASP A 410 23.24 -3.58 22.81
CA ASP A 410 23.69 -4.52 23.85
C ASP A 410 24.02 -5.91 23.29
N LEU A 411 23.81 -6.16 22.00
CA LEU A 411 24.17 -7.42 21.34
C LEU A 411 25.68 -7.60 21.33
N THR A 412 26.15 -8.79 21.69
CA THR A 412 27.58 -9.11 21.62
C THR A 412 28.05 -9.25 20.15
N PRO A 413 29.36 -9.12 19.84
CA PRO A 413 29.90 -9.31 18.48
C PRO A 413 29.60 -10.70 17.90
N ARG A 414 29.48 -11.72 18.76
CA ARG A 414 29.11 -13.08 18.34
C ARG A 414 27.63 -13.18 17.94
N GLN A 415 26.73 -12.48 18.63
CA GLN A 415 25.31 -12.46 18.29
C GLN A 415 25.04 -11.63 17.03
N ALA A 416 25.71 -10.49 16.89
CA ALA A 416 25.56 -9.61 15.72
C ALA A 416 26.88 -8.87 15.42
N PRO A 417 27.65 -9.27 14.38
CA PRO A 417 28.78 -8.50 13.90
C PRO A 417 28.40 -7.03 13.55
N LYS A 418 29.37 -6.11 13.60
CA LYS A 418 29.14 -4.68 13.34
C LYS A 418 28.37 -4.42 12.04
N LYS A 419 28.67 -5.15 10.97
CA LYS A 419 27.93 -5.06 9.70
C LYS A 419 26.47 -5.45 9.86
N THR A 420 26.17 -6.53 10.59
CA THR A 420 24.79 -6.95 10.85
C THR A 420 24.03 -5.89 11.61
N VAL A 421 24.60 -5.32 12.67
CA VAL A 421 23.98 -4.21 13.44
C VAL A 421 23.62 -3.04 12.53
N HIS A 422 24.58 -2.64 11.68
CA HIS A 422 24.40 -1.56 10.72
C HIS A 422 23.30 -1.87 9.69
N ASP A 423 23.32 -3.05 9.08
CA ASP A 423 22.36 -3.44 8.06
C ASP A 423 20.94 -3.55 8.67
N ARG A 424 20.81 -4.10 9.88
CA ARG A 424 19.54 -4.20 10.60
C ARG A 424 18.95 -2.83 10.96
N TYR A 425 19.79 -1.84 11.27
CA TYR A 425 19.31 -0.47 11.47
C TYR A 425 18.77 0.14 10.16
N LYS A 426 19.40 -0.15 9.03
CA LYS A 426 18.91 0.28 7.71
C LYS A 426 17.56 -0.35 7.34
N ASP A 427 17.26 -1.53 7.85
CA ASP A 427 15.97 -2.20 7.61
C ASP A 427 14.78 -1.40 8.16
N LEU A 428 14.99 -0.38 9.01
CA LEU A 428 13.93 0.58 9.39
C LEU A 428 13.31 1.29 8.17
N ALA A 429 14.04 1.41 7.07
CA ALA A 429 13.49 1.92 5.81
C ALA A 429 12.30 1.10 5.31
N LEU A 430 12.19 -0.18 5.67
CA LEU A 430 11.04 -1.03 5.35
C LEU A 430 9.77 -0.55 6.08
N VAL A 431 9.90 -0.13 7.34
CA VAL A 431 8.77 0.43 8.11
C VAL A 431 8.39 1.82 7.58
N GLU A 432 9.37 2.64 7.22
CA GLU A 432 9.12 3.94 6.57
C GLU A 432 8.38 3.75 5.24
N TRP A 433 8.78 2.76 4.44
CA TRP A 433 8.10 2.42 3.19
C TRP A 433 6.66 1.95 3.45
N ALA A 434 6.44 1.12 4.48
CA ALA A 434 5.10 0.70 4.89
C ALA A 434 4.21 1.89 5.27
N PHE A 435 4.75 2.87 6.00
CA PHE A 435 4.03 4.09 6.32
C PHE A 435 3.77 4.95 5.09
N ARG A 436 4.72 5.06 4.18
CA ARG A 436 4.55 5.79 2.91
C ARG A 436 3.39 5.19 2.12
N THR A 437 3.41 3.89 1.87
CA THR A 437 2.35 3.16 1.16
C THR A 437 0.98 3.32 1.84
N SER A 438 0.95 3.22 3.18
CA SER A 438 -0.30 3.38 3.95
C SER A 438 -0.88 4.79 3.91
N LYS A 439 -0.06 5.82 3.71
CA LYS A 439 -0.45 7.24 3.73
C LYS A 439 -0.73 7.85 2.36
N THR A 440 -0.18 7.27 1.30
CA THR A 440 -0.31 7.78 -0.06
C THR A 440 -1.59 7.28 -0.73
N VAL A 441 -1.77 7.64 -1.98
CA VAL A 441 -2.91 7.29 -2.86
C VAL A 441 -3.27 5.80 -2.80
N GLN A 442 -2.30 4.93 -2.51
CA GLN A 442 -2.50 3.49 -2.56
C GLN A 442 -3.40 2.94 -1.45
N LEU A 443 -3.39 3.51 -0.23
CA LEU A 443 -4.21 3.06 0.90
C LEU A 443 -4.88 4.18 1.69
N GLU A 444 -4.47 5.41 1.51
CA GLU A 444 -5.06 6.65 2.06
C GLU A 444 -5.55 6.55 3.51
N VAL A 445 -4.68 6.14 4.44
CA VAL A 445 -5.05 6.16 5.86
C VAL A 445 -5.42 7.57 6.33
N ARG A 446 -4.91 8.59 5.66
CA ARG A 446 -5.14 10.01 5.94
C ARG A 446 -5.86 10.71 4.78
N PRO A 447 -6.70 11.74 5.06
CA PRO A 447 -7.02 12.23 6.40
C PRO A 447 -7.92 11.28 7.17
N ILE A 448 -7.84 11.31 8.50
CA ILE A 448 -8.74 10.53 9.37
C ILE A 448 -10.09 11.23 9.45
N HIS A 449 -11.17 10.50 9.13
CA HIS A 449 -12.54 10.99 9.19
C HIS A 449 -13.39 10.30 10.27
N VAL A 450 -12.86 9.23 10.87
CA VAL A 450 -13.56 8.44 11.88
C VAL A 450 -13.48 9.15 13.23
N ARG A 451 -14.58 9.13 14.03
CA ARG A 451 -14.68 9.90 15.28
C ARG A 451 -14.34 9.10 16.53
N LEU A 452 -14.87 7.88 16.66
CA LEU A 452 -14.69 7.03 17.84
C LEU A 452 -13.31 6.39 17.87
N ALA A 453 -12.71 6.26 19.05
CA ALA A 453 -11.40 5.65 19.24
C ALA A 453 -11.35 4.20 18.75
N SER A 454 -12.37 3.38 19.07
CA SER A 454 -12.49 2.00 18.62
C SER A 454 -12.52 1.89 17.11
N ARG A 455 -13.34 2.71 16.44
CA ARG A 455 -13.45 2.75 14.98
C ARG A 455 -12.18 3.27 14.31
N THR A 456 -11.47 4.19 14.95
CA THR A 456 -10.17 4.67 14.47
C THR A 456 -9.13 3.54 14.50
N ARG A 457 -9.06 2.78 15.59
CA ARG A 457 -8.19 1.60 15.69
C ARG A 457 -8.55 0.53 14.68
N GLY A 458 -9.85 0.19 14.55
CA GLY A 458 -10.32 -0.76 13.53
C GLY A 458 -10.01 -0.31 12.10
N HIS A 459 -10.15 1.00 11.80
CA HIS A 459 -9.78 1.55 10.49
C HIS A 459 -8.28 1.38 10.20
N VAL A 460 -7.42 1.70 11.14
CA VAL A 460 -5.96 1.56 10.97
C VAL A 460 -5.57 0.08 10.85
N LEU A 461 -6.25 -0.83 11.56
CA LEU A 461 -6.05 -2.28 11.39
C LEU A 461 -6.44 -2.74 9.97
N VAL A 462 -7.55 -2.26 9.41
CA VAL A 462 -7.93 -2.53 8.01
C VAL A 462 -6.82 -2.09 7.06
N VAL A 463 -6.25 -0.89 7.26
CA VAL A 463 -5.16 -0.37 6.42
C VAL A 463 -3.90 -1.23 6.56
N MET A 464 -3.54 -1.67 7.77
CA MET A 464 -2.41 -2.58 7.97
C MET A 464 -2.60 -3.92 7.24
N LEU A 465 -3.80 -4.51 7.29
CA LEU A 465 -4.10 -5.76 6.60
C LEU A 465 -4.08 -5.57 5.07
N ALA A 466 -4.61 -4.45 4.59
CA ALA A 466 -4.56 -4.06 3.18
C ALA A 466 -3.11 -3.85 2.70
N TYR A 467 -2.27 -3.20 3.52
CA TYR A 467 -0.85 -3.03 3.22
C TYR A 467 -0.14 -4.36 2.99
N ARG A 468 -0.42 -5.39 3.79
CA ARG A 468 0.18 -6.73 3.59
C ARG A 468 -0.16 -7.33 2.21
N ILE A 469 -1.38 -7.10 1.73
CA ILE A 469 -1.81 -7.57 0.40
C ILE A 469 -1.13 -6.75 -0.69
N VAL A 470 -1.10 -5.43 -0.56
CA VAL A 470 -0.44 -4.53 -1.52
C VAL A 470 1.06 -4.83 -1.63
N ALA A 471 1.74 -5.03 -0.50
CA ALA A 471 3.16 -5.39 -0.47
C ALA A 471 3.43 -6.72 -1.17
N GLU A 472 2.56 -7.72 -0.97
CA GLU A 472 2.69 -9.02 -1.63
C GLU A 472 2.41 -8.93 -3.14
N LEU A 473 1.39 -8.19 -3.56
CA LEU A 473 1.11 -7.93 -4.99
C LEU A 473 2.26 -7.17 -5.64
N ALA A 474 2.80 -6.12 -4.99
CA ALA A 474 3.95 -5.37 -5.49
C ALA A 474 5.16 -6.29 -5.71
N ARG A 475 5.42 -7.20 -4.77
CA ARG A 475 6.49 -8.20 -4.89
C ARG A 475 6.25 -9.17 -6.06
N ARG A 476 5.01 -9.64 -6.25
CA ARG A 476 4.66 -10.60 -7.31
C ARG A 476 4.66 -9.97 -8.69
N TRP A 477 4.28 -8.71 -8.81
CA TRP A 477 4.20 -7.98 -10.07
C TRP A 477 5.46 -7.17 -10.39
N GLN A 478 6.52 -7.28 -9.58
CA GLN A 478 7.75 -6.52 -9.75
C GLN A 478 8.37 -6.65 -11.17
N ALA A 479 8.21 -7.80 -11.81
CA ALA A 479 8.73 -8.05 -13.16
C ALA A 479 7.81 -7.57 -14.30
N LEU A 480 6.61 -7.03 -14.00
CA LEU A 480 5.59 -6.71 -14.99
C LEU A 480 5.53 -5.22 -15.36
N ASP A 481 6.44 -4.38 -14.90
CA ASP A 481 6.43 -2.92 -15.14
C ASP A 481 5.02 -2.29 -14.96
N VAL A 482 4.32 -2.70 -13.91
CA VAL A 482 2.96 -2.24 -13.58
C VAL A 482 2.87 -1.96 -12.08
N THR A 483 2.26 -0.85 -11.72
CA THR A 483 1.95 -0.57 -10.31
C THR A 483 0.80 -1.44 -9.81
N VAL A 484 0.72 -1.64 -8.50
CA VAL A 484 -0.39 -2.44 -7.92
C VAL A 484 -1.74 -1.83 -8.26
N GLN A 485 -1.86 -0.49 -8.26
CA GLN A 485 -3.10 0.19 -8.61
C GLN A 485 -3.48 -0.06 -10.07
N GLU A 486 -2.55 0.12 -11.02
CA GLU A 486 -2.80 -0.13 -12.45
C GLU A 486 -3.19 -1.58 -12.71
N GLY A 487 -2.49 -2.54 -12.09
CA GLY A 487 -2.85 -3.96 -12.22
C GLY A 487 -4.23 -4.28 -11.68
N LEU A 488 -4.63 -3.68 -10.57
CA LEU A 488 -5.98 -3.85 -10.01
C LEU A 488 -7.05 -3.17 -10.87
N ASP A 489 -6.79 -2.00 -11.43
CA ASP A 489 -7.70 -1.29 -12.33
C ASP A 489 -7.92 -2.08 -13.62
N GLN A 490 -6.85 -2.67 -14.18
CA GLN A 490 -6.95 -3.57 -15.32
C GLN A 490 -7.79 -4.82 -14.98
N LEU A 491 -7.49 -5.49 -13.86
CA LEU A 491 -8.24 -6.66 -13.39
C LEU A 491 -9.71 -6.34 -13.08
N ALA A 492 -10.04 -5.12 -12.66
CA ALA A 492 -11.41 -4.70 -12.42
C ALA A 492 -12.27 -4.69 -13.70
N THR A 493 -11.65 -4.65 -14.90
CA THR A 493 -12.35 -4.75 -16.18
C THR A 493 -12.88 -6.17 -16.46
N LEU A 494 -12.36 -7.19 -15.78
CA LEU A 494 -12.83 -8.56 -15.92
C LEU A 494 -14.14 -8.76 -15.16
N CYS A 495 -15.24 -8.82 -15.93
CA CYS A 495 -16.58 -9.01 -15.40
C CYS A 495 -17.08 -10.43 -15.69
N ALA A 496 -17.94 -10.94 -14.83
CA ALA A 496 -18.74 -12.13 -15.14
C ALA A 496 -19.71 -11.83 -16.29
N THR A 497 -20.14 -12.85 -16.99
CA THR A 497 -21.18 -12.76 -18.03
C THR A 497 -22.40 -13.55 -17.56
N ASN A 498 -23.53 -12.90 -17.44
CA ASN A 498 -24.81 -13.55 -17.21
C ASN A 498 -25.35 -14.03 -18.55
N VAL A 499 -25.59 -15.32 -18.66
CA VAL A 499 -26.13 -15.97 -19.84
C VAL A 499 -27.55 -16.43 -19.53
N THR A 500 -28.51 -15.92 -20.26
CA THR A 500 -29.92 -16.39 -20.19
C THR A 500 -30.24 -17.09 -21.50
N ILE A 501 -30.75 -18.31 -21.39
CA ILE A 501 -31.13 -19.15 -22.55
C ILE A 501 -32.62 -19.37 -22.47
N GLN A 502 -33.36 -18.98 -23.52
CA GLN A 502 -34.83 -19.16 -23.67
C GLN A 502 -35.62 -18.62 -22.47
N ASP A 503 -35.16 -17.54 -21.84
CA ASP A 503 -35.73 -16.94 -20.63
C ASP A 503 -35.92 -17.89 -19.44
N GLN A 504 -35.51 -19.16 -19.56
CA GLN A 504 -35.69 -20.21 -18.56
C GLN A 504 -34.39 -20.59 -17.85
N PHE A 505 -33.29 -20.66 -18.58
CA PHE A 505 -31.97 -21.02 -18.01
C PHE A 505 -31.12 -19.80 -17.80
N ARG A 506 -30.70 -19.56 -16.55
CA ARG A 506 -29.73 -18.50 -16.20
C ARG A 506 -28.48 -19.13 -15.63
N CYS A 507 -27.34 -18.81 -16.20
CA CYS A 507 -26.05 -19.18 -15.65
C CYS A 507 -25.09 -17.98 -15.70
N GLN A 508 -24.12 -17.99 -14.79
CA GLN A 508 -23.05 -17.00 -14.78
C GLN A 508 -21.76 -17.68 -15.25
N LYS A 509 -21.12 -17.12 -16.25
CA LYS A 509 -19.86 -17.58 -16.80
C LYS A 509 -18.77 -16.54 -16.56
N ILE A 510 -17.56 -16.99 -16.27
CA ILE A 510 -16.39 -16.13 -16.21
C ILE A 510 -15.71 -16.23 -17.58
N PRO A 511 -15.61 -15.13 -18.34
CA PRO A 511 -14.97 -15.16 -19.64
C PRO A 511 -13.48 -15.44 -19.50
N LYS A 512 -12.88 -16.03 -20.54
CA LYS A 512 -11.43 -16.18 -20.62
C LYS A 512 -10.80 -14.78 -20.60
N PRO A 513 -9.88 -14.50 -19.66
CA PRO A 513 -9.25 -13.19 -19.60
C PRO A 513 -8.39 -12.91 -20.84
N ARG A 514 -8.22 -11.65 -21.18
CA ARG A 514 -7.27 -11.20 -22.19
C ARG A 514 -5.84 -11.55 -21.76
N PRO A 515 -4.88 -11.65 -22.70
CA PRO A 515 -3.50 -12.03 -22.38
C PRO A 515 -2.83 -11.18 -21.30
N ASP A 516 -3.07 -9.85 -21.32
CA ASP A 516 -2.58 -8.89 -20.32
C ASP A 516 -3.11 -9.21 -18.90
N LEU A 517 -4.40 -9.46 -18.79
CA LEU A 517 -5.03 -9.84 -17.52
C LEU A 517 -4.58 -11.23 -17.06
N GLN A 518 -4.40 -12.18 -18.00
CA GLN A 518 -3.90 -13.51 -17.67
C GLN A 518 -2.50 -13.44 -17.09
N GLN A 519 -1.63 -12.58 -17.64
CA GLN A 519 -0.28 -12.36 -17.14
C GLN A 519 -0.27 -11.83 -15.69
N LEU A 520 -1.16 -10.89 -15.37
CA LEU A 520 -1.33 -10.37 -14.00
C LEU A 520 -1.81 -11.46 -13.04
N LEU A 521 -2.76 -12.30 -13.46
CA LEU A 521 -3.28 -13.41 -12.66
C LEU A 521 -2.19 -14.46 -12.42
N ASP A 522 -1.46 -14.85 -13.45
CA ASP A 522 -0.38 -15.85 -13.37
C ASP A 522 0.75 -15.38 -12.46
N ALA A 523 1.19 -14.12 -12.61
CA ALA A 523 2.18 -13.52 -11.72
C ALA A 523 1.69 -13.41 -10.27
N ALA A 524 0.40 -13.15 -10.07
CA ALA A 524 -0.21 -13.17 -8.74
C ALA A 524 -0.41 -14.60 -8.18
N GLY A 525 -0.18 -15.66 -8.97
CA GLY A 525 -0.44 -17.05 -8.60
C GLY A 525 -1.93 -17.36 -8.45
N VAL A 526 -2.80 -16.63 -9.13
CA VAL A 526 -4.26 -16.70 -8.96
C VAL A 526 -4.90 -17.39 -10.16
N ARG A 527 -5.73 -18.38 -9.89
CA ARG A 527 -6.59 -19.04 -10.88
C ARG A 527 -8.04 -18.59 -10.71
N LEU A 528 -8.66 -18.23 -11.82
CA LEU A 528 -10.08 -17.90 -11.83
C LEU A 528 -10.93 -19.17 -11.64
N PRO A 529 -12.07 -19.08 -10.95
CA PRO A 529 -13.03 -20.17 -10.90
C PRO A 529 -13.80 -20.23 -12.22
N GLU A 530 -14.36 -21.39 -12.56
CA GLU A 530 -15.19 -21.54 -13.77
C GLU A 530 -16.53 -20.78 -13.65
N ALA A 531 -17.08 -20.72 -12.45
CA ALA A 531 -18.30 -20.02 -12.11
C ALA A 531 -18.29 -19.53 -10.65
N LEU A 532 -19.09 -18.52 -10.36
CA LEU A 532 -19.35 -18.04 -9.01
C LEU A 532 -20.78 -18.39 -8.60
N PRO A 533 -21.03 -18.63 -7.28
CA PRO A 533 -22.40 -18.73 -6.78
C PRO A 533 -23.12 -17.40 -7.00
N CYS A 534 -24.12 -17.34 -7.86
CA CYS A 534 -24.92 -16.14 -8.09
C CYS A 534 -25.95 -16.00 -6.96
N LYS A 535 -25.61 -15.21 -5.92
CA LYS A 535 -26.54 -14.95 -4.79
C LYS A 535 -27.56 -13.87 -5.09
N ALA A 536 -27.38 -13.09 -6.16
CA ALA A 536 -28.21 -11.95 -6.55
C ALA A 536 -28.49 -10.94 -5.39
N VAL A 537 -27.52 -10.80 -4.47
CA VAL A 537 -27.63 -9.92 -3.30
C VAL A 537 -27.53 -8.46 -3.74
N LYS A 538 -28.58 -7.69 -3.52
CA LYS A 538 -28.54 -6.22 -3.72
C LYS A 538 -28.05 -5.53 -2.44
N VAL A 539 -26.94 -4.82 -2.56
CA VAL A 539 -26.36 -4.01 -1.49
C VAL A 539 -26.71 -2.54 -1.73
N THR A 540 -27.28 -1.87 -0.72
CA THR A 540 -27.70 -0.48 -0.85
C THR A 540 -27.21 0.34 0.34
N THR A 541 -26.93 1.63 0.11
CA THR A 541 -26.58 2.58 1.16
C THR A 541 -27.84 3.11 1.84
N LYS A 542 -27.84 3.24 3.17
CA LYS A 542 -28.89 3.93 3.91
C LYS A 542 -28.81 5.44 3.69
N ARG A 543 -27.61 5.99 3.65
CA ARG A 543 -27.39 7.43 3.46
C ARG A 543 -27.50 7.79 1.99
N LYS A 544 -28.38 8.74 1.68
CA LYS A 544 -28.42 9.38 0.36
C LYS A 544 -27.33 10.45 0.28
N LEU A 545 -26.79 10.66 -0.93
CA LEU A 545 -25.92 11.81 -1.17
C LEU A 545 -26.71 13.10 -0.86
N PRO A 546 -26.10 14.06 -0.12
CA PRO A 546 -26.75 15.34 0.07
C PRO A 546 -27.00 15.96 -1.32
N SER A 547 -28.20 16.52 -1.52
CA SER A 547 -28.44 17.33 -2.71
C SER A 547 -27.36 18.41 -2.76
N ARG A 548 -26.75 18.63 -3.91
CA ARG A 548 -25.83 19.76 -4.09
C ARG A 548 -26.60 21.02 -3.66
N ARG A 549 -26.20 21.65 -2.56
CA ARG A 549 -26.70 22.96 -2.22
C ARG A 549 -26.39 23.83 -3.43
N LYS A 550 -27.45 24.36 -4.06
CA LYS A 550 -27.29 25.46 -5.01
C LYS A 550 -26.54 26.55 -4.23
N THR A 551 -25.29 26.79 -4.58
CA THR A 551 -24.57 27.98 -4.15
C THR A 551 -25.41 29.15 -4.60
N ARG A 552 -26.03 29.86 -3.64
CA ARG A 552 -26.62 31.17 -3.85
C ARG A 552 -25.47 32.17 -4.03
#